data_1e0d1e359f4b09ab1ee1f7e4273639fd
#
_entry.id   1e0d1e359f4b09ab1ee1f7e4273639fd
#
_cell.length_a   1.000
_cell.length_b   1.000
_cell.length_c   1.000
_cell.angle_alpha   90.00
_cell.angle_beta   90.00
_cell.angle_gamma   90.00
#
_symmetry.space_group_name_H-M   'P 1'
#
loop_
_entity.id
_entity.type
_entity.pdbx_description
1 polymer ?
#
loop_
_entity_poly.entity_id
_entity_poly.type
_entity_poly.pdbx_seq_one_letter_code
_entity_poly.pdbx_strand_id
1 'polypeptide(L)'
;IAVYENETPLLVRNISHTVEELSVYSQVVDQFEFRKNLVLQELEANKIPFDFDAVIGRGGLVKPIPGGVYEVNEAMKRDTVHAMRTHACNLGGLIADKLASSLPNCRAFIADPGVVDELEDIARITGSPLMPKITIWHALNQKAIARRFAREQGTQYEDLDLIICHLGGGISTAVPRHGRAI
;
A
#
# COMPACT_ATOMS: atom_id res chain seq x y z
N ILE A 1 1.81 6.83 -10.02
CA ILE A 1 0.55 7.58 -9.89
C ILE A 1 -0.44 6.96 -10.85
N ALA A 2 -1.69 6.79 -10.42
CA ALA A 2 -2.79 6.39 -11.28
C ALA A 2 -4.04 7.19 -10.91
N VAL A 3 -4.79 7.61 -11.92
CA VAL A 3 -6.08 8.29 -11.78
C VAL A 3 -7.10 7.47 -12.55
N TYR A 4 -8.22 7.24 -11.92
CA TYR A 4 -9.32 6.47 -12.47
C TYR A 4 -10.63 7.26 -12.40
N GLU A 5 -11.47 7.08 -13.40
CA GLU A 5 -12.89 7.38 -13.34
C GLU A 5 -13.64 6.04 -13.30
N ASN A 6 -14.15 5.72 -12.12
CA ASN A 6 -14.67 4.37 -11.82
C ASN A 6 -13.59 3.29 -12.06
N GLU A 7 -13.76 2.39 -13.03
CA GLU A 7 -12.79 1.37 -13.40
C GLU A 7 -11.90 1.76 -14.59
N THR A 8 -12.13 2.94 -15.18
CA THR A 8 -11.39 3.40 -16.37
C THR A 8 -10.16 4.21 -15.97
N PRO A 9 -8.96 3.80 -16.36
CA PRO A 9 -7.75 4.58 -16.08
C PRO A 9 -7.71 5.82 -16.98
N LEU A 10 -7.65 7.01 -16.36
CA LEU A 10 -7.44 8.29 -17.05
C LEU A 10 -5.95 8.63 -17.17
N LEU A 11 -5.18 8.26 -16.16
CA LEU A 11 -3.73 8.47 -16.12
C LEU A 11 -3.06 7.31 -15.40
N VAL A 12 -2.00 6.76 -15.98
CA VAL A 12 -1.10 5.82 -15.29
C VAL A 12 0.34 6.26 -15.57
N ARG A 13 1.09 6.62 -14.53
CA ARG A 13 2.48 7.06 -14.61
C ARG A 13 3.34 6.35 -13.58
N ASN A 14 4.49 5.88 -14.03
CA ASN A 14 5.55 5.41 -13.14
C ASN A 14 6.66 6.46 -13.12
N ILE A 15 6.95 6.99 -11.94
CA ILE A 15 7.99 7.99 -11.72
C ILE A 15 9.12 7.31 -10.95
N SER A 16 10.27 7.25 -11.57
CA SER A 16 11.49 6.76 -10.95
C SER A 16 12.32 7.94 -10.45
N HIS A 17 12.97 7.75 -9.34
CA HIS A 17 13.89 8.73 -8.75
C HIS A 17 15.30 8.20 -8.81
N THR A 18 16.25 9.07 -9.13
CA THR A 18 17.67 8.71 -9.09
C THR A 18 18.17 8.71 -7.65
N VAL A 19 19.32 8.08 -7.44
CA VAL A 19 19.98 8.09 -6.12
C VAL A 19 20.38 9.52 -5.75
N GLU A 20 20.82 10.31 -6.71
CA GLU A 20 21.25 11.71 -6.55
C GLU A 20 20.07 12.58 -6.08
N GLU A 21 18.89 12.45 -6.70
CA GLU A 21 17.68 13.19 -6.30
C GLU A 21 17.28 12.89 -4.86
N LEU A 22 17.44 11.65 -4.43
CA LEU A 22 17.06 11.25 -3.09
C LEU A 22 18.15 11.46 -2.04
N SER A 23 19.41 11.63 -2.43
CA SER A 23 20.56 11.77 -1.53
C SER A 23 20.55 13.04 -0.66
N VAL A 24 19.77 14.05 -1.08
CA VAL A 24 19.61 15.31 -0.31
C VAL A 24 18.72 15.14 0.93
N TYR A 25 18.00 14.02 1.05
CA TYR A 25 17.12 13.73 2.16
C TYR A 25 17.77 12.74 3.11
N SER A 26 17.89 13.12 4.39
CA SER A 26 18.50 12.26 5.40
C SER A 26 17.59 11.07 5.78
N GLN A 27 16.28 11.27 5.71
CA GLN A 27 15.27 10.26 6.02
C GLN A 27 14.18 10.22 4.95
N VAL A 28 13.47 9.09 4.85
CA VAL A 28 12.36 8.95 3.89
C VAL A 28 11.23 9.93 4.19
N VAL A 29 10.97 10.24 5.46
CA VAL A 29 9.93 11.19 5.84
C VAL A 29 10.20 12.59 5.29
N ASP A 30 11.47 12.98 5.16
CA ASP A 30 11.86 14.27 4.59
C ASP A 30 11.49 14.41 3.11
N GLN A 31 11.25 13.30 2.41
CA GLN A 31 10.82 13.27 1.01
C GLN A 31 9.32 13.57 0.83
N PHE A 32 8.58 13.81 1.91
CA PHE A 32 7.11 13.97 1.86
C PHE A 32 6.68 15.08 0.91
N GLU A 33 7.18 16.30 1.12
CA GLU A 33 6.84 17.46 0.28
C GLU A 33 7.28 17.27 -1.17
N PHE A 34 8.49 16.77 -1.40
CA PHE A 34 9.00 16.46 -2.73
C PHE A 34 8.05 15.50 -3.48
N ARG A 35 7.70 14.38 -2.88
CA ARG A 35 6.84 13.37 -3.52
C ARG A 35 5.40 13.84 -3.70
N LYS A 36 4.86 14.60 -2.74
CA LYS A 36 3.53 15.20 -2.86
C LYS A 36 3.48 16.18 -4.03
N ASN A 37 4.49 17.06 -4.14
CA ASN A 37 4.54 18.06 -5.20
C ASN A 37 4.69 17.41 -6.58
N LEU A 38 5.44 16.32 -6.71
CA LEU A 38 5.50 15.54 -7.95
C LEU A 38 4.13 14.99 -8.37
N VAL A 39 3.31 14.53 -7.42
CA VAL A 39 1.95 14.11 -7.75
C VAL A 39 1.15 15.26 -8.36
N LEU A 40 1.18 16.44 -7.72
CA LEU A 40 0.47 17.61 -8.21
C LEU A 40 0.97 18.07 -9.59
N GLN A 41 2.29 18.10 -9.80
CA GLN A 41 2.91 18.45 -11.08
C GLN A 41 2.49 17.47 -12.20
N GLU A 42 2.44 16.17 -11.92
CA GLU A 42 2.00 15.19 -12.91
C GLU A 42 0.53 15.33 -13.27
N LEU A 43 -0.33 15.63 -12.30
CA LEU A 43 -1.74 15.92 -12.57
C LEU A 43 -1.88 17.14 -13.47
N GLU A 44 -1.21 18.23 -13.14
CA GLU A 44 -1.23 19.46 -13.92
C GLU A 44 -0.69 19.27 -15.34
N ALA A 45 0.49 18.64 -15.48
CA ALA A 45 1.13 18.36 -16.77
C ALA A 45 0.24 17.50 -17.70
N ASN A 46 -0.56 16.62 -17.14
CA ASN A 46 -1.49 15.77 -17.88
C ASN A 46 -2.91 16.35 -17.94
N LYS A 47 -3.13 17.58 -17.49
CA LYS A 47 -4.44 18.26 -17.48
C LYS A 47 -5.54 17.48 -16.74
N ILE A 48 -5.17 16.75 -15.70
CA ILE A 48 -6.10 16.07 -14.82
C ILE A 48 -6.62 17.09 -13.80
N PRO A 49 -7.92 17.35 -13.73
CA PRO A 49 -8.49 18.22 -12.70
C PRO A 49 -8.17 17.68 -11.30
N PHE A 50 -7.82 18.59 -10.38
CA PHE A 50 -7.62 18.22 -8.99
C PHE A 50 -8.99 18.22 -8.26
N ASP A 51 -9.80 17.22 -8.62
CA ASP A 51 -11.15 17.00 -8.09
C ASP A 51 -11.38 15.50 -7.98
N PHE A 52 -11.36 14.97 -6.75
CA PHE A 52 -11.40 13.54 -6.48
C PHE A 52 -12.36 13.23 -5.33
N ASP A 53 -13.07 12.11 -5.44
CA ASP A 53 -13.89 11.57 -4.35
C ASP A 53 -13.01 10.87 -3.29
N ALA A 54 -11.91 10.26 -3.74
CA ALA A 54 -11.00 9.53 -2.87
C ALA A 54 -9.55 9.57 -3.36
N VAL A 55 -8.62 9.60 -2.42
CA VAL A 55 -7.19 9.40 -2.69
C VAL A 55 -6.73 8.16 -1.93
N ILE A 56 -6.15 7.21 -2.66
CA ILE A 56 -5.68 5.95 -2.08
C ILE A 56 -4.16 5.91 -2.15
N GLY A 57 -3.52 5.86 -0.98
CA GLY A 57 -2.10 5.65 -0.85
C GLY A 57 -1.76 4.16 -0.71
N ARG A 58 -0.55 3.77 -1.10
CA ARG A 58 -0.02 2.47 -0.67
C ARG A 58 0.13 2.52 0.85
N GLY A 59 -0.43 1.53 1.54
CA GLY A 59 -0.32 1.45 2.98
C GLY A 59 1.14 1.27 3.41
N GLY A 60 1.57 2.09 4.38
CA GLY A 60 2.87 2.00 5.01
C GLY A 60 2.93 0.92 6.10
N LEU A 61 3.98 0.99 6.92
CA LEU A 61 4.17 0.10 8.05
C LEU A 61 3.41 0.65 9.28
N VAL A 62 2.09 0.58 9.23
CA VAL A 62 1.22 0.79 10.39
C VAL A 62 1.30 -0.41 11.34
N LYS A 63 0.59 -0.40 12.45
CA LYS A 63 0.42 -1.62 13.27
C LYS A 63 -0.23 -2.73 12.44
N PRO A 64 0.07 -4.00 12.74
CA PRO A 64 -0.57 -5.13 12.06
C PRO A 64 -2.10 -5.03 12.10
N ILE A 65 -2.72 -5.17 10.92
CA ILE A 65 -4.18 -5.13 10.74
C ILE A 65 -4.60 -6.20 9.72
N PRO A 66 -5.84 -6.67 9.74
CA PRO A 66 -6.36 -7.55 8.67
C PRO A 66 -6.29 -6.91 7.29
N GLY A 67 -6.43 -7.71 6.23
CA GLY A 67 -6.55 -7.19 4.86
C GLY A 67 -7.81 -6.35 4.69
N GLY A 68 -7.72 -5.29 3.88
CA GLY A 68 -8.84 -4.40 3.62
C GLY A 68 -8.44 -3.01 3.18
N VAL A 69 -9.47 -2.16 3.00
CA VAL A 69 -9.32 -0.74 2.71
C VAL A 69 -9.68 0.05 3.97
N TYR A 70 -8.81 0.94 4.38
CA TYR A 70 -8.93 1.69 5.62
C TYR A 70 -8.82 3.18 5.35
N GLU A 71 -9.71 3.96 5.91
CA GLU A 71 -9.58 5.41 5.92
C GLU A 71 -8.38 5.81 6.79
N VAL A 72 -7.56 6.70 6.26
CA VAL A 72 -6.37 7.18 6.96
C VAL A 72 -6.79 7.97 8.21
N ASN A 73 -6.21 7.65 9.33
CA ASN A 73 -6.48 8.30 10.60
C ASN A 73 -5.19 8.72 11.31
N GLU A 74 -5.32 9.50 12.39
CA GLU A 74 -4.19 10.04 13.13
C GLU A 74 -3.29 8.94 13.75
N ALA A 75 -3.85 7.79 14.12
CA ALA A 75 -3.07 6.69 14.65
C ALA A 75 -2.16 6.09 13.56
N MET A 76 -2.70 5.85 12.37
CA MET A 76 -1.94 5.35 11.21
C MET A 76 -0.85 6.33 10.79
N LYS A 77 -1.14 7.63 10.78
CA LYS A 77 -0.14 8.66 10.46
C LYS A 77 1.03 8.62 11.44
N ARG A 78 0.74 8.55 12.75
CA ARG A 78 1.79 8.41 13.78
C ARG A 78 2.60 7.12 13.62
N ASP A 79 1.92 6.00 13.38
CA ASP A 79 2.58 4.70 13.21
C ASP A 79 3.55 4.71 12.03
N THR A 80 3.18 5.31 10.90
CA THR A 80 4.04 5.36 9.70
C THR A 80 5.24 6.27 9.85
N VAL A 81 5.11 7.36 10.60
CA VAL A 81 6.24 8.28 10.92
C VAL A 81 7.24 7.58 11.86
N HIS A 82 6.75 6.78 12.81
CA HIS A 82 7.58 6.09 13.82
C HIS A 82 7.75 4.60 13.53
N ALA A 83 7.56 4.19 12.27
CA ALA A 83 7.62 2.78 11.88
C ALA A 83 8.99 2.15 12.17
N MET A 84 8.99 0.86 12.55
CA MET A 84 10.21 0.08 12.83
C MET A 84 11.20 0.03 11.66
N ARG A 85 10.71 0.23 10.44
CA ARG A 85 11.53 0.26 9.22
C ARG A 85 11.14 1.46 8.36
N THR A 86 12.14 2.08 7.81
CA THR A 86 11.98 3.21 6.89
C THR A 86 11.78 2.68 5.47
N HIS A 87 10.64 2.99 4.86
CA HIS A 87 10.32 2.62 3.49
C HIS A 87 9.47 3.70 2.82
N ALA A 88 9.65 3.93 1.53
CA ALA A 88 8.92 4.96 0.78
C ALA A 88 7.38 4.78 0.83
N CYS A 89 6.89 3.54 1.00
CA CYS A 89 5.45 3.29 1.15
C CYS A 89 4.85 3.93 2.41
N ASN A 90 5.66 4.25 3.43
CA ASN A 90 5.18 4.93 4.63
C ASN A 90 4.61 6.32 4.32
N LEU A 91 5.05 6.94 3.23
CA LEU A 91 4.53 8.24 2.79
C LEU A 91 3.18 8.16 2.08
N GLY A 92 2.79 6.97 1.60
CA GLY A 92 1.58 6.82 0.77
C GLY A 92 0.31 7.30 1.46
N GLY A 93 0.07 6.88 2.69
CA GLY A 93 -1.09 7.32 3.49
C GLY A 93 -1.01 8.80 3.87
N LEU A 94 0.18 9.30 4.20
CA LEU A 94 0.40 10.71 4.53
C LEU A 94 0.11 11.63 3.33
N ILE A 95 0.60 11.26 2.15
CA ILE A 95 0.36 12.01 0.91
C ILE A 95 -1.12 11.96 0.55
N ALA A 96 -1.76 10.79 0.64
CA ALA A 96 -3.18 10.64 0.39
C ALA A 96 -4.02 11.55 1.29
N ASP A 97 -3.74 11.55 2.59
CA ASP A 97 -4.42 12.41 3.58
C ASP A 97 -4.23 13.90 3.26
N LYS A 98 -3.01 14.31 2.93
CA LYS A 98 -2.71 15.70 2.61
C LYS A 98 -3.41 16.18 1.34
N LEU A 99 -3.46 15.35 0.30
CA LEU A 99 -4.15 15.68 -0.96
C LEU A 99 -5.66 15.71 -0.75
N ALA A 100 -6.23 14.70 -0.11
CA ALA A 100 -7.66 14.64 0.18
C ALA A 100 -8.14 15.80 1.04
N SER A 101 -7.37 16.18 2.07
CA SER A 101 -7.69 17.33 2.95
C SER A 101 -7.73 18.68 2.23
N SER A 102 -7.22 18.75 1.00
CA SER A 102 -7.25 19.98 0.18
C SER A 102 -8.51 20.07 -0.69
N LEU A 103 -9.36 19.05 -0.67
CA LEU A 103 -10.57 18.94 -1.48
C LEU A 103 -11.81 18.82 -0.61
N PRO A 104 -12.93 19.42 -1.01
CA PRO A 104 -14.21 19.21 -0.32
C PRO A 104 -14.67 17.76 -0.54
N ASN A 105 -15.13 17.11 0.53
CA ASN A 105 -15.73 15.76 0.50
C ASN A 105 -14.80 14.62 0.01
N CYS A 106 -13.53 14.85 -0.20
CA CYS A 106 -12.56 13.82 -0.57
C CYS A 106 -12.05 13.09 0.66
N ARG A 107 -11.90 11.78 0.56
CA ARG A 107 -11.43 10.93 1.65
C ARG A 107 -10.12 10.25 1.29
N ALA A 108 -9.25 10.07 2.28
CA ALA A 108 -7.97 9.41 2.12
C ALA A 108 -8.02 7.96 2.62
N PHE A 109 -7.47 7.03 1.84
CA PHE A 109 -7.46 5.61 2.18
C PHE A 109 -6.07 5.00 1.99
N ILE A 110 -5.86 3.87 2.66
CA ILE A 110 -4.82 2.89 2.35
C ILE A 110 -5.47 1.53 2.08
N ALA A 111 -4.85 0.71 1.25
CA ALA A 111 -5.36 -0.60 0.90
C ALA A 111 -4.30 -1.68 1.14
N ASP A 112 -4.70 -2.79 1.74
CA ASP A 112 -3.88 -3.99 1.99
C ASP A 112 -2.42 -3.63 2.31
N PRO A 113 -2.13 -2.92 3.45
CA PRO A 113 -0.77 -2.48 3.77
C PRO A 113 0.19 -3.66 3.92
N GLY A 114 1.49 -3.40 3.78
CA GLY A 114 2.51 -4.45 3.86
C GLY A 114 2.61 -5.19 5.19
N VAL A 115 1.86 -4.75 6.18
CA VAL A 115 1.74 -5.33 7.53
C VAL A 115 0.42 -6.09 7.73
N VAL A 116 -0.29 -6.42 6.66
CA VAL A 116 -1.50 -7.28 6.75
C VAL A 116 -1.16 -8.56 7.52
N ASP A 117 -1.86 -8.78 8.61
CA ASP A 117 -1.68 -9.92 9.50
C ASP A 117 -2.95 -10.76 9.58
N GLU A 118 -2.92 -11.87 8.87
CA GLU A 118 -4.00 -12.86 8.79
C GLU A 118 -3.51 -14.25 9.19
N LEU A 119 -2.30 -14.35 9.77
CA LEU A 119 -1.67 -15.61 10.12
C LEU A 119 -2.54 -16.42 11.09
N GLU A 120 -2.64 -17.70 10.82
CA GLU A 120 -3.14 -18.67 11.81
C GLU A 120 -2.19 -18.78 13.00
N ASP A 121 -2.71 -19.14 14.17
CA ASP A 121 -1.90 -19.21 15.41
C ASP A 121 -0.71 -20.17 15.28
N ILE A 122 -0.90 -21.28 14.57
CA ILE A 122 0.18 -22.25 14.32
C ILE A 122 1.32 -21.64 13.49
N ALA A 123 1.00 -20.73 12.57
CA ALA A 123 2.01 -20.06 11.73
C ALA A 123 2.81 -19.00 12.50
N ARG A 124 2.37 -18.62 13.70
CA ARG A 124 3.08 -17.68 14.58
C ARG A 124 4.17 -18.34 15.40
N ILE A 125 4.17 -19.67 15.48
CA ILE A 125 5.17 -20.43 16.24
C ILE A 125 6.49 -20.39 15.46
N THR A 126 7.51 -19.83 16.10
CA THR A 126 8.88 -19.82 15.59
C THR A 126 9.74 -20.80 16.38
N GLY A 127 10.97 -21.05 15.93
CA GLY A 127 11.91 -21.88 16.68
C GLY A 127 12.43 -21.27 17.99
N SER A 128 12.07 -20.04 18.30
CA SER A 128 12.50 -19.33 19.51
C SER A 128 11.47 -18.31 19.98
N PRO A 129 11.13 -18.27 21.28
CA PRO A 129 10.24 -17.26 21.83
C PRO A 129 10.83 -15.83 21.75
N LEU A 130 12.13 -15.70 21.53
CA LEU A 130 12.80 -14.41 21.36
C LEU A 130 12.68 -13.83 19.93
N MET A 131 12.16 -14.60 19.00
CA MET A 131 11.99 -14.20 17.59
C MET A 131 10.52 -14.32 17.18
N PRO A 132 9.66 -13.37 17.58
CA PRO A 132 8.25 -13.41 17.20
C PRO A 132 8.11 -13.29 15.68
N LYS A 133 7.12 -13.99 15.11
CA LYS A 133 6.78 -13.85 13.71
C LYS A 133 6.21 -12.45 13.46
N ILE A 134 6.83 -11.73 12.54
CA ILE A 134 6.34 -10.42 12.07
C ILE A 134 5.85 -10.59 10.65
N THR A 135 4.62 -10.14 10.39
CA THR A 135 4.01 -10.20 9.07
C THR A 135 4.40 -8.97 8.27
N ILE A 136 5.31 -9.13 7.31
CA ILE A 136 5.67 -8.09 6.33
C ILE A 136 5.77 -8.76 4.96
N TRP A 137 4.88 -8.36 4.04
CA TRP A 137 4.80 -8.94 2.71
C TRP A 137 4.12 -7.98 1.71
N HIS A 138 4.07 -8.36 0.44
CA HIS A 138 3.48 -7.51 -0.60
C HIS A 138 1.96 -7.77 -0.73
N ALA A 139 1.23 -7.58 0.38
CA ALA A 139 -0.18 -7.90 0.51
C ALA A 139 -1.03 -7.33 -0.62
N LEU A 140 -0.94 -6.02 -0.88
CA LEU A 140 -1.74 -5.35 -1.91
C LEU A 140 -1.61 -6.03 -3.28
N ASN A 141 -0.37 -6.27 -3.74
CA ASN A 141 -0.15 -6.88 -5.06
C ASN A 141 -0.60 -8.35 -5.09
N GLN A 142 -0.26 -9.13 -4.06
CA GLN A 142 -0.59 -10.54 -4.03
C GLN A 142 -2.09 -10.77 -3.92
N LYS A 143 -2.79 -10.04 -3.08
CA LYS A 143 -4.26 -10.12 -2.97
C LYS A 143 -4.95 -9.62 -4.24
N ALA A 144 -4.43 -8.57 -4.89
CA ALA A 144 -4.97 -8.09 -6.16
C ALA A 144 -4.85 -9.14 -7.27
N ILE A 145 -3.70 -9.79 -7.39
CA ILE A 145 -3.48 -10.86 -8.37
C ILE A 145 -4.37 -12.08 -8.08
N ALA A 146 -4.50 -12.47 -6.81
CA ALA A 146 -5.40 -13.56 -6.41
C ALA A 146 -6.86 -13.29 -6.79
N ARG A 147 -7.36 -12.10 -6.47
CA ARG A 147 -8.73 -11.69 -6.82
C ARG A 147 -8.93 -11.60 -8.33
N ARG A 148 -7.91 -11.12 -9.05
CA ARG A 148 -7.94 -11.11 -10.53
C ARG A 148 -8.01 -12.52 -11.08
N PHE A 149 -7.15 -13.43 -10.64
CA PHE A 149 -7.16 -14.82 -11.06
C PHE A 149 -8.51 -15.48 -10.77
N ALA A 150 -9.07 -15.29 -9.58
CA ALA A 150 -10.39 -15.83 -9.23
C ALA A 150 -11.47 -15.36 -10.22
N ARG A 151 -11.51 -14.07 -10.53
CA ARG A 151 -12.47 -13.52 -11.54
C ARG A 151 -12.27 -14.13 -12.93
N GLU A 152 -11.03 -14.30 -13.37
CA GLU A 152 -10.70 -14.92 -14.67
C GLU A 152 -11.11 -16.40 -14.70
N GLN A 153 -11.15 -17.08 -13.55
CA GLN A 153 -11.62 -18.48 -13.42
C GLN A 153 -13.13 -18.57 -13.14
N GLY A 154 -13.86 -17.47 -13.02
CA GLY A 154 -15.28 -17.46 -12.71
C GLY A 154 -15.63 -17.94 -11.30
N THR A 155 -14.71 -17.76 -10.34
CA THR A 155 -14.87 -18.16 -8.94
C THR A 155 -14.58 -16.99 -7.99
N GLN A 156 -14.76 -17.19 -6.67
CA GLN A 156 -14.41 -16.22 -5.65
C GLN A 156 -12.99 -16.48 -5.13
N TYR A 157 -12.31 -15.44 -4.68
CA TYR A 157 -10.98 -15.56 -4.08
C TYR A 157 -10.99 -16.44 -2.82
N GLU A 158 -12.07 -16.37 -2.07
CA GLU A 158 -12.31 -17.11 -0.84
C GLU A 158 -12.49 -18.63 -1.04
N ASP A 159 -12.78 -19.05 -2.28
CA ASP A 159 -12.96 -20.47 -2.65
C ASP A 159 -11.64 -21.13 -3.12
N LEU A 160 -10.55 -20.37 -3.13
CA LEU A 160 -9.26 -20.83 -3.67
C LEU A 160 -8.19 -20.98 -2.59
N ASP A 161 -7.41 -22.05 -2.71
CA ASP A 161 -6.14 -22.24 -2.04
C ASP A 161 -5.01 -21.96 -3.03
N LEU A 162 -4.19 -20.96 -2.77
CA LEU A 162 -3.18 -20.46 -3.71
C LEU A 162 -1.80 -20.40 -3.07
N ILE A 163 -0.78 -20.43 -3.90
CA ILE A 163 0.58 -19.97 -3.55
C ILE A 163 0.90 -18.81 -4.46
N ILE A 164 1.15 -17.65 -3.90
CA ILE A 164 1.41 -16.43 -4.66
C ILE A 164 2.78 -15.88 -4.30
N CYS A 165 3.63 -15.74 -5.32
CA CYS A 165 4.97 -15.17 -5.18
C CYS A 165 5.01 -13.79 -5.80
N HIS A 166 5.41 -12.78 -5.02
CA HIS A 166 5.84 -11.50 -5.53
C HIS A 166 7.35 -11.54 -5.73
N LEU A 167 7.78 -11.41 -6.98
CA LEU A 167 9.20 -11.47 -7.39
C LEU A 167 9.57 -10.11 -7.98
N GLY A 168 10.10 -9.22 -7.17
CA GLY A 168 10.51 -7.87 -7.55
C GLY A 168 11.77 -7.45 -6.80
N GLY A 169 11.96 -6.16 -6.56
CA GLY A 169 13.05 -5.64 -5.73
C GLY A 169 13.02 -6.18 -4.29
N GLY A 170 11.84 -6.52 -3.79
CA GLY A 170 11.63 -7.39 -2.64
C GLY A 170 10.97 -8.69 -3.09
N ILE A 171 11.17 -9.76 -2.34
CA ILE A 171 10.54 -11.07 -2.61
C ILE A 171 9.71 -11.46 -1.40
N SER A 172 8.47 -11.89 -1.63
CA SER A 172 7.64 -12.51 -0.61
C SER A 172 6.69 -13.53 -1.22
N THR A 173 6.43 -14.59 -0.47
CA THR A 173 5.47 -15.62 -0.85
C THR A 173 4.39 -15.68 0.24
N ALA A 174 3.14 -15.72 -0.17
CA ALA A 174 2.02 -15.98 0.70
C ALA A 174 1.24 -17.21 0.24
N VAL A 175 0.60 -17.86 1.18
CA VAL A 175 -0.31 -18.99 0.96
C VAL A 175 -1.72 -18.53 1.35
N PRO A 176 -2.47 -17.87 0.45
CA PRO A 176 -3.86 -17.55 0.73
C PRO A 176 -4.71 -18.82 0.76
N ARG A 177 -5.52 -18.91 1.78
CA ARG A 177 -6.51 -19.95 1.99
C ARG A 177 -7.78 -19.29 2.52
N HIS A 178 -8.92 -19.57 1.89
CA HIS A 178 -10.19 -18.93 2.20
C HIS A 178 -10.09 -17.38 2.27
N GLY A 179 -9.39 -16.78 1.30
CA GLY A 179 -9.22 -15.32 1.19
C GLY A 179 -8.21 -14.69 2.18
N ARG A 180 -7.55 -15.51 3.04
CA ARG A 180 -6.60 -15.04 4.06
C ARG A 180 -5.20 -15.61 3.80
N ALA A 181 -4.18 -14.81 3.99
CA ALA A 181 -2.79 -15.26 3.93
C ALA A 181 -2.40 -15.89 5.28
N ILE A 182 -2.16 -17.20 5.28
CA ILE A 182 -1.87 -18.02 6.47
C ILE A 182 -0.37 -18.32 6.60
#